data_702ca804419327b908a2003190034199
#
_entry.id   702ca804419327b908a2003190034199
#
_cell.length_a   1.000
_cell.length_b   1.000
_cell.length_c   1.000
_cell.angle_alpha   90.00
_cell.angle_beta   90.00
_cell.angle_gamma   90.00
#
_symmetry.space_group_name_H-M   'P 1'
#
loop_
_entity.id
_entity.type
_entity.pdbx_description
1 polymer ?
#
loop_
_entity_poly.entity_id
_entity_poly.type
_entity_poly.pdbx_seq_one_letter_code
_entity_poly.pdbx_strand_id
1 'polypeptide(L)'
;MEVLKGSCLCGKVKLEVADEFKYMGNCHCSECRKFTGSDYSSAGGIALDKLLITQGKEDIQTYQKSENTMLCFCRHCGSSLYSKKNNGIVNIRLGVLDDVPSHKPNFHIFVASKAPWFEISDNLTQFEAGPK
;
A
#
# COMPACT_ATOMS: atom_id res chain seq x y z
N MET A 1 -7.37 -21.14 -1.86
CA MET A 1 -7.07 -19.74 -1.51
C MET A 1 -6.44 -19.05 -2.70
N GLU A 2 -6.96 -17.90 -3.04
CA GLU A 2 -6.45 -17.14 -4.17
C GLU A 2 -5.12 -16.48 -3.84
N VAL A 3 -4.23 -16.46 -4.82
CA VAL A 3 -2.98 -15.73 -4.74
C VAL A 3 -3.02 -14.64 -5.81
N LEU A 4 -2.70 -13.41 -5.41
CA LEU A 4 -2.71 -12.26 -6.30
C LEU A 4 -1.28 -11.94 -6.71
N LYS A 5 -1.05 -11.75 -8.00
CA LYS A 5 0.25 -11.36 -8.53
C LYS A 5 0.34 -9.85 -8.63
N GLY A 6 1.55 -9.33 -8.41
CA GLY A 6 1.84 -7.93 -8.57
C GLY A 6 3.22 -7.71 -9.14
N SER A 7 3.47 -6.51 -9.64
CA SER A 7 4.76 -6.17 -10.24
C SER A 7 4.97 -4.66 -10.23
N CYS A 8 6.24 -4.26 -10.28
CA CYS A 8 6.58 -2.85 -10.45
C CYS A 8 6.46 -2.46 -11.93
N LEU A 9 6.51 -1.18 -12.20
CA LEU A 9 6.36 -0.67 -13.56
C LEU A 9 7.35 -1.26 -14.54
N CYS A 10 8.63 -1.37 -14.16
CA CYS A 10 9.65 -1.91 -15.06
C CYS A 10 9.68 -3.43 -15.11
N GLY A 11 8.92 -4.10 -14.24
CA GLY A 11 8.83 -5.55 -14.22
C GLY A 11 9.97 -6.28 -13.54
N LYS A 12 10.97 -5.58 -13.00
CA LYS A 12 12.09 -6.24 -12.33
C LYS A 12 11.70 -6.84 -10.97
N VAL A 13 10.73 -6.23 -10.29
CA VAL A 13 10.22 -6.74 -9.02
C VAL A 13 8.85 -7.36 -9.26
N LYS A 14 8.70 -8.61 -8.82
CA LYS A 14 7.42 -9.32 -8.89
C LYS A 14 7.13 -9.91 -7.52
N LEU A 15 5.85 -9.92 -7.18
CA LEU A 15 5.42 -10.42 -5.88
C LEU A 15 4.10 -11.16 -5.99
N GLU A 16 3.80 -11.90 -4.94
CA GLU A 16 2.52 -12.58 -4.78
C GLU A 16 2.04 -12.34 -3.36
N VAL A 17 0.75 -12.09 -3.22
CA VAL A 17 0.12 -11.96 -1.91
C VAL A 17 -1.12 -12.84 -1.86
N ALA A 18 -1.38 -13.42 -0.69
CA ALA A 18 -2.63 -14.14 -0.47
C ALA A 18 -3.78 -13.12 -0.43
N ASP A 19 -4.91 -13.49 -1.02
CA ASP A 19 -6.10 -12.61 -1.01
C ASP A 19 -6.80 -12.72 0.36
N GLU A 20 -6.06 -12.38 1.41
CA GLU A 20 -6.49 -12.48 2.81
C GLU A 20 -6.19 -11.18 3.54
N PHE A 21 -6.72 -10.09 3.02
CA PHE A 21 -6.47 -8.77 3.60
C PHE A 21 -7.24 -8.60 4.90
N LYS A 22 -6.55 -8.03 5.90
CA LYS A 22 -7.15 -7.68 7.18
C LYS A 22 -7.98 -6.42 7.07
N TYR A 23 -7.62 -5.53 6.14
CA TYR A 23 -8.32 -4.28 5.84
C TYR A 23 -7.82 -3.75 4.51
N MET A 24 -8.62 -2.90 3.88
CA MET A 24 -8.23 -2.11 2.73
C MET A 24 -8.80 -0.71 2.90
N GLY A 25 -7.96 0.30 2.71
CA GLY A 25 -8.40 1.67 2.89
C GLY A 25 -7.58 2.66 2.12
N ASN A 26 -8.03 3.90 2.17
CA ASN A 26 -7.43 5.03 1.48
C ASN A 26 -6.84 5.98 2.52
N CYS A 27 -5.55 6.23 2.44
CA CYS A 27 -4.84 7.09 3.39
C CYS A 27 -4.51 8.42 2.73
N HIS A 28 -4.95 9.51 3.36
CA HIS A 28 -4.79 10.87 2.84
C HIS A 28 -3.66 11.64 3.53
N CYS A 29 -2.85 10.99 4.36
CA CYS A 29 -1.76 11.69 5.03
C CYS A 29 -0.71 12.17 4.03
N SER A 30 -0.01 13.25 4.38
CA SER A 30 0.98 13.83 3.48
C SER A 30 2.09 12.85 3.14
N GLU A 31 2.47 11.97 4.07
CA GLU A 31 3.52 10.99 3.83
C GLU A 31 3.09 9.95 2.79
N CYS A 32 1.85 9.47 2.88
CA CYS A 32 1.32 8.53 1.90
C CYS A 32 1.21 9.18 0.52
N ARG A 33 0.77 10.44 0.47
CA ARG A 33 0.69 11.17 -0.79
C ARG A 33 2.06 11.32 -1.44
N LYS A 34 3.09 11.61 -0.62
CA LYS A 34 4.45 11.77 -1.14
C LYS A 34 5.04 10.44 -1.59
N PHE A 35 4.82 9.39 -0.84
CA PHE A 35 5.36 8.07 -1.19
C PHE A 35 4.76 7.56 -2.50
N THR A 36 3.46 7.72 -2.69
CA THR A 36 2.78 7.21 -3.89
C THR A 36 2.72 8.22 -5.03
N GLY A 37 2.98 9.50 -4.75
CA GLY A 37 2.85 10.54 -5.77
C GLY A 37 1.43 10.71 -6.27
N SER A 38 0.44 10.54 -5.39
CA SER A 38 -0.97 10.58 -5.75
C SER A 38 -1.78 11.36 -4.71
N ASP A 39 -3.06 11.57 -4.99
CA ASP A 39 -3.94 12.30 -4.08
C ASP A 39 -4.14 11.58 -2.76
N TYR A 40 -4.10 10.25 -2.77
CA TYR A 40 -4.12 9.41 -1.57
C TYR A 40 -3.58 8.03 -1.93
N SER A 41 -3.24 7.26 -0.91
CA SER A 41 -2.70 5.91 -1.09
C SER A 41 -3.77 4.89 -0.78
N SER A 42 -4.06 4.00 -1.74
CA SER A 42 -4.92 2.85 -1.51
C SER A 42 -4.03 1.67 -1.15
N ALA A 43 -4.28 1.09 0.01
CA ALA A 43 -3.43 -0.01 0.50
C ALA A 43 -4.25 -1.04 1.24
N GLY A 44 -3.73 -2.26 1.25
CA GLY A 44 -4.34 -3.36 2.00
C GLY A 44 -3.34 -3.95 2.97
N GLY A 45 -3.79 -4.20 4.19
CA GLY A 45 -2.98 -4.79 5.25
C GLY A 45 -3.02 -6.30 5.21
N ILE A 46 -1.83 -6.91 5.28
CA ILE A 46 -1.70 -8.36 5.19
C ILE A 46 -0.55 -8.79 6.11
N ALA A 47 -0.63 -10.00 6.65
CA ALA A 47 0.48 -10.53 7.44
C ALA A 47 1.71 -10.71 6.56
N LEU A 48 2.89 -10.44 7.11
CA LEU A 48 4.14 -10.51 6.37
C LEU A 48 4.35 -11.88 5.71
N ASP A 49 3.97 -12.96 6.37
CA ASP A 49 4.15 -14.31 5.83
C ASP A 49 3.20 -14.63 4.65
N LYS A 50 2.31 -13.70 4.32
CA LYS A 50 1.40 -13.83 3.17
C LYS A 50 1.93 -13.09 1.94
N LEU A 51 3.10 -12.47 2.06
CA LEU A 51 3.77 -11.77 0.95
C LEU A 51 4.99 -12.56 0.53
N LEU A 52 5.10 -12.86 -0.76
CA LEU A 52 6.26 -13.53 -1.33
C LEU A 52 6.82 -12.68 -2.47
N ILE A 53 8.10 -12.33 -2.36
CA ILE A 53 8.78 -11.66 -3.48
C ILE A 53 9.30 -12.76 -4.41
N THR A 54 8.69 -12.89 -5.57
CA THR A 54 9.01 -13.96 -6.50
C THR A 54 10.18 -13.63 -7.44
N GLN A 55 10.48 -12.34 -7.60
CA GLN A 55 11.57 -11.89 -8.45
C GLN A 55 12.03 -10.51 -8.01
N GLY A 56 13.34 -10.27 -8.05
CA GLY A 56 13.90 -8.94 -7.87
C GLY A 56 13.96 -8.46 -6.42
N LYS A 57 14.10 -9.37 -5.47
CA LYS A 57 14.22 -8.98 -4.07
C LYS A 57 15.37 -7.99 -3.86
N GLU A 58 16.48 -8.18 -4.56
CA GLU A 58 17.65 -7.31 -4.50
C GLU A 58 17.42 -5.96 -5.18
N ASP A 59 16.34 -5.82 -5.93
CA ASP A 59 15.98 -4.58 -6.63
C ASP A 59 15.03 -3.71 -5.81
N ILE A 60 14.66 -4.17 -4.61
CA ILE A 60 13.81 -3.40 -3.71
C ILE A 60 14.68 -2.49 -2.85
N GLN A 61 14.43 -1.19 -2.95
CA GLN A 61 15.07 -0.19 -2.11
C GLN A 61 14.15 0.12 -0.94
N THR A 62 14.73 0.39 0.22
CA THR A 62 13.93 0.69 1.41
C THR A 62 14.28 2.07 1.95
N TYR A 63 13.29 2.69 2.58
CA TYR A 63 13.46 3.95 3.30
C TYR A 63 12.82 3.80 4.68
N GLN A 64 13.62 3.99 5.73
CA GLN A 64 13.13 3.90 7.09
C GLN A 64 12.40 5.21 7.45
N LYS A 65 11.09 5.19 7.32
CA LYS A 65 10.25 6.38 7.55
C LYS A 65 10.19 6.76 9.02
N SER A 66 10.11 5.76 9.89
CA SER A 66 10.05 5.93 11.34
C SER A 66 10.58 4.66 11.99
N GLU A 67 10.62 4.63 13.31
CA GLU A 67 11.04 3.42 14.03
C GLU A 67 10.19 2.21 13.67
N ASN A 68 8.92 2.43 13.34
CA ASN A 68 7.95 1.37 13.14
C ASN A 68 7.67 1.05 11.68
N THR A 69 8.11 1.89 10.74
CA THR A 69 7.66 1.79 9.35
C THR A 69 8.80 1.92 8.36
N MET A 70 8.91 0.93 7.49
CA MET A 70 9.87 0.93 6.40
C MET A 70 9.09 0.96 5.08
N LEU A 71 9.41 1.91 4.21
CA LEU A 71 8.80 2.01 2.88
C LEU A 71 9.66 1.26 1.88
N CYS A 72 9.03 0.48 1.01
CA CYS A 72 9.73 -0.37 0.04
C CYS A 72 9.26 -0.03 -1.38
N PHE A 73 10.22 0.17 -2.27
CA PHE A 73 9.93 0.57 -3.65
C PHE A 73 10.98 0.00 -4.59
N CYS A 74 10.66 -0.05 -5.89
CA CYS A 74 11.62 -0.52 -6.89
C CYS A 74 12.70 0.53 -7.09
N ARG A 75 13.96 0.14 -6.93
CA ARG A 75 15.08 1.07 -7.08
C ARG A 75 15.30 1.52 -8.53
N HIS A 76 14.76 0.81 -9.50
CA HIS A 76 14.95 1.12 -10.91
C HIS A 76 13.86 2.02 -11.48
N CYS A 77 12.60 1.74 -11.16
CA CYS A 77 11.48 2.52 -11.72
C CYS A 77 10.74 3.36 -10.69
N GLY A 78 11.04 3.19 -9.40
CA GLY A 78 10.43 3.99 -8.35
C GLY A 78 9.03 3.58 -7.94
N SER A 79 8.48 2.50 -8.48
CA SER A 79 7.15 2.05 -8.08
C SER A 79 7.08 1.83 -6.59
N SER A 80 6.09 2.44 -5.93
CA SER A 80 5.83 2.22 -4.51
C SER A 80 5.19 0.84 -4.36
N LEU A 81 5.81 -0.04 -3.60
CA LEU A 81 5.38 -1.43 -3.51
C LEU A 81 4.58 -1.70 -2.24
N TYR A 82 5.20 -1.46 -1.09
CA TYR A 82 4.54 -1.72 0.19
C TYR A 82 5.29 -1.03 1.32
N SER A 83 4.65 -0.99 2.48
CA SER A 83 5.33 -0.58 3.70
C SER A 83 5.28 -1.74 4.69
N LYS A 84 6.36 -1.90 5.47
CA LYS A 84 6.48 -2.94 6.50
C LYS A 84 6.40 -2.28 7.86
N LYS A 85 5.54 -2.81 8.72
CA LYS A 85 5.41 -2.37 10.10
C LYS A 85 6.12 -3.35 11.03
N ASN A 86 6.57 -2.85 12.18
CA ASN A 86 7.23 -3.70 13.19
C ASN A 86 6.32 -4.78 13.77
N ASN A 87 5.01 -4.59 13.66
CA ASN A 87 4.03 -5.56 14.18
C ASN A 87 3.78 -6.75 13.24
N GLY A 88 4.56 -6.87 12.16
CA GLY A 88 4.41 -7.98 11.21
C GLY A 88 3.35 -7.75 10.15
N ILE A 89 2.79 -6.54 10.06
CA ILE A 89 1.82 -6.20 9.03
C ILE A 89 2.53 -5.49 7.88
N VAL A 90 2.16 -5.85 6.67
CA VAL A 90 2.61 -5.20 5.44
C VAL A 90 1.41 -4.54 4.78
N ASN A 91 1.57 -3.28 4.41
CA ASN A 91 0.52 -2.55 3.67
C ASN A 91 0.91 -2.52 2.20
N ILE A 92 0.26 -3.39 1.42
CA ILE A 92 0.50 -3.48 -0.02
C ILE A 92 -0.18 -2.30 -0.71
N ARG A 93 0.54 -1.60 -1.55
CA ARG A 93 -0.06 -0.56 -2.40
C ARG A 93 -0.84 -1.26 -3.49
N LEU A 94 -2.15 -1.02 -3.52
CA LEU A 94 -3.04 -1.80 -4.38
C LEU A 94 -2.73 -1.63 -5.86
N GLY A 95 -2.16 -0.48 -6.22
CA GLY A 95 -1.81 -0.20 -7.61
C GLY A 95 -0.75 -1.12 -8.21
N VAL A 96 0.01 -1.86 -7.40
CA VAL A 96 1.01 -2.80 -7.95
C VAL A 96 0.42 -4.19 -8.22
N LEU A 97 -0.82 -4.43 -7.82
CA LEU A 97 -1.46 -5.72 -8.07
C LEU A 97 -1.87 -5.81 -9.53
N ASP A 98 -1.53 -6.92 -10.16
CA ASP A 98 -1.93 -7.23 -11.54
C ASP A 98 -3.25 -8.01 -11.56
N ASP A 99 -3.56 -8.71 -10.47
CA ASP A 99 -4.81 -9.43 -10.30
C ASP A 99 -5.76 -8.63 -9.43
N VAL A 100 -7.06 -8.87 -9.59
CA VAL A 100 -8.10 -8.14 -8.86
C VAL A 100 -8.37 -8.84 -7.53
N PRO A 101 -8.18 -8.14 -6.39
CA PRO A 101 -8.50 -8.74 -5.09
C PRO A 101 -10.01 -8.87 -4.89
N SER A 102 -10.40 -9.76 -3.98
CA SER A 102 -11.82 -9.98 -3.66
C SER A 102 -12.42 -8.86 -2.82
N HIS A 103 -11.56 -8.01 -2.23
CA HIS A 103 -11.98 -6.86 -1.42
C HIS A 103 -11.65 -5.57 -2.14
N LYS A 104 -12.21 -4.47 -1.66
CA LYS A 104 -11.88 -3.14 -2.15
C LYS A 104 -11.79 -2.19 -0.96
N PRO A 105 -11.10 -1.04 -1.12
CA PRO A 105 -11.04 -0.07 -0.02
C PRO A 105 -12.43 0.34 0.43
N ASN A 106 -12.64 0.36 1.75
CA ASN A 106 -13.94 0.67 2.32
C ASN A 106 -13.90 1.79 3.37
N PHE A 107 -12.79 2.52 3.47
CA PHE A 107 -12.70 3.66 4.39
C PHE A 107 -11.62 4.64 3.93
N HIS A 108 -11.67 5.85 4.49
CA HIS A 108 -10.64 6.87 4.33
C HIS A 108 -10.08 7.22 5.70
N ILE A 109 -8.76 7.31 5.81
CA ILE A 109 -8.11 7.75 7.06
C ILE A 109 -7.25 8.99 6.79
N PHE A 110 -6.96 9.74 7.86
CA PHE A 110 -6.20 10.98 7.82
C PHE A 110 -6.82 12.00 6.87
N VAL A 111 -8.15 12.05 6.87
CA VAL A 111 -8.90 12.97 6.02
C VAL A 111 -8.60 14.43 6.36
N ALA A 112 -8.22 14.71 7.62
CA ALA A 112 -7.80 16.06 8.01
C ALA A 112 -6.59 16.55 7.21
N SER A 113 -5.78 15.64 6.67
CA SER A 113 -4.59 15.97 5.87
C SER A 113 -4.83 15.80 4.36
N LYS A 114 -6.07 15.61 3.96
CA LYS A 114 -6.45 15.39 2.57
C LYS A 114 -5.94 16.52 1.67
N ALA A 115 -5.56 16.15 0.43
CA ALA A 115 -5.15 17.13 -0.57
C ALA A 115 -6.28 18.15 -0.78
N PRO A 116 -5.96 19.47 -0.72
CA PRO A 116 -7.02 20.50 -0.78
C PRO A 116 -7.79 20.50 -2.10
N TRP A 117 -7.17 20.04 -3.18
CA TRP A 117 -7.80 20.03 -4.51
C TRP A 117 -8.67 18.79 -4.73
N PHE A 118 -8.63 17.82 -3.83
CA PHE A 118 -9.36 16.57 -3.99
C PHE A 118 -10.63 16.58 -3.15
N GLU A 119 -11.72 16.14 -3.74
CA GLU A 119 -13.01 16.04 -3.04
C GLU A 119 -13.41 14.57 -2.97
N ILE A 120 -13.68 14.08 -1.75
CA ILE A 120 -14.17 12.72 -1.55
C ILE A 120 -15.65 12.72 -1.91
N SER A 121 -16.01 11.95 -2.93
CA SER A 121 -17.40 11.92 -3.43
C SER A 121 -18.11 10.60 -3.19
N ASP A 122 -17.43 9.63 -2.57
CA ASP A 122 -18.07 8.37 -2.20
C ASP A 122 -18.69 8.49 -0.80
N ASN A 123 -19.37 7.42 -0.36
CA ASN A 123 -20.00 7.38 0.96
C ASN A 123 -19.26 6.48 1.94
N LEU A 124 -17.98 6.21 1.70
CA LEU A 124 -17.17 5.40 2.61
C LEU A 124 -16.94 6.14 3.92
N THR A 125 -16.76 5.38 5.00
CA THR A 125 -16.46 5.94 6.31
C THR A 125 -15.18 6.76 6.26
N GLN A 126 -15.21 7.95 6.88
CA GLN A 126 -14.07 8.86 6.90
C GLN A 126 -13.60 9.06 8.34
N PHE A 127 -12.30 8.93 8.55
CA PHE A 127 -11.67 9.20 9.85
C PHE A 127 -10.70 10.35 9.68
N GLU A 128 -10.77 11.32 10.60
CA GLU A 128 -9.91 12.50 10.56
C GLU A 128 -8.42 12.12 10.74
N ALA A 129 -8.16 11.10 11.56
CA ALA A 129 -6.83 10.58 11.82
C ALA A 129 -6.81 9.09 11.48
N GLY A 130 -6.05 8.29 12.21
CA GLY A 130 -6.05 6.85 12.01
C GLY A 130 -7.36 6.22 12.44
N PRO A 131 -7.58 4.95 12.09
CA PRO A 131 -8.80 4.26 12.50
C PRO A 131 -8.81 4.05 14.01
N LYS A 132 -10.00 4.02 14.57
CA LYS A 132 -10.19 3.83 16.00
C LYS A 132 -10.47 2.38 16.32
#